data_5c6bcc1b643d710d80e8662ef41e374f
#
_entry.id   5c6bcc1b643d710d80e8662ef41e374f
#
_cell.length_a   1.000
_cell.length_b   1.000
_cell.length_c   1.000
_cell.angle_alpha   90.00
_cell.angle_beta   90.00
_cell.angle_gamma   90.00
#
_symmetry.space_group_name_H-M   'P 1'
#
loop_
_entity.id
_entity.type
_entity.pdbx_description
1 polymer ?
#
loop_
_entity_poly.entity_id
_entity_poly.type
_entity_poly.pdbx_seq_one_letter_code
_entity_poly.pdbx_strand_id
1 'polypeptide(L)'
;YIANTSTTTDDDGNEVETISGYYVVYYRSSSDNSTPLVNVRHMLAGFEGGTTENGTTTYSDEEKAAAKEKAESWLQTWEDGDATEESFAALANENSTDTGSKTNGGLYENVYPGQMVSAFNNWCFDENRKAGDTGIVETSYGYHVMYFVGQSDETYREYLVKNDLTSEDYTNWYNALVDALDMTVGDTSYIRTNLVMKAN
;
A
#
# COMPACT_ATOMS: atom_id res chain seq x y z
N TYR A 1 23.70 -15.54 -0.43
CA TYR A 1 22.60 -15.61 0.54
C TYR A 1 22.82 -14.60 1.66
N ILE A 2 21.75 -14.18 2.28
CA ILE A 2 21.77 -13.26 3.44
C ILE A 2 21.11 -14.03 4.60
N ALA A 3 21.79 -14.11 5.76
CA ALA A 3 21.21 -14.72 6.94
C ALA A 3 20.10 -13.81 7.52
N ASN A 4 18.99 -14.43 7.89
CA ASN A 4 17.93 -13.74 8.65
C ASN A 4 18.25 -13.95 10.13
N THR A 5 18.82 -12.94 10.76
CA THR A 5 19.28 -12.98 12.16
C THR A 5 18.42 -12.13 13.05
N SER A 6 18.29 -12.56 14.30
CA SER A 6 17.73 -11.77 15.40
C SER A 6 18.71 -11.79 16.57
N THR A 7 18.89 -10.66 17.24
CA THR A 7 19.71 -10.54 18.44
C THR A 7 18.80 -10.49 19.65
N THR A 8 19.07 -11.35 20.64
CA THR A 8 18.39 -11.35 21.93
C THR A 8 19.44 -11.28 23.03
N THR A 9 19.05 -10.82 24.22
CA THR A 9 19.94 -10.82 25.37
C THR A 9 19.59 -12.03 26.26
N ASP A 10 20.59 -12.83 26.63
CA ASP A 10 20.42 -13.94 27.58
C ASP A 10 20.28 -13.45 29.02
N ASP A 11 20.01 -14.38 29.94
CA ASP A 11 19.82 -14.09 31.37
C ASP A 11 21.09 -13.52 32.04
N ASP A 12 22.27 -13.73 31.45
CA ASP A 12 23.56 -13.23 31.90
C ASP A 12 23.92 -11.87 31.32
N GLY A 13 23.05 -11.31 30.45
CA GLY A 13 23.23 -9.99 29.82
C GLY A 13 24.06 -10.01 28.54
N ASN A 14 24.38 -11.19 27.98
CA ASN A 14 25.14 -11.29 26.73
C ASN A 14 24.20 -11.25 25.52
N GLU A 15 24.67 -10.62 24.43
CA GLU A 15 23.98 -10.65 23.15
C GLU A 15 24.11 -12.04 22.50
N VAL A 16 22.97 -12.65 22.17
CA VAL A 16 22.89 -13.93 21.46
C VAL A 16 22.27 -13.69 20.11
N GLU A 17 23.03 -13.96 19.04
CA GLU A 17 22.55 -13.90 17.66
C GLU A 17 21.97 -15.27 17.25
N THR A 18 20.71 -15.27 16.85
CA THR A 18 20.00 -16.46 16.38
C THR A 18 19.70 -16.33 14.89
N ILE A 19 20.11 -17.33 14.11
CA ILE A 19 19.81 -17.40 12.68
C ILE A 19 18.51 -18.20 12.52
N SER A 20 17.45 -17.52 12.06
CA SER A 20 16.13 -18.14 11.82
C SER A 20 15.98 -18.68 10.39
N GLY A 21 16.90 -18.35 9.50
CA GLY A 21 16.90 -18.83 8.12
C GLY A 21 17.86 -18.05 7.23
N TYR A 22 17.78 -18.32 5.93
CA TYR A 22 18.59 -17.65 4.92
C TYR A 22 17.73 -17.20 3.75
N TYR A 23 17.98 -15.99 3.26
CA TYR A 23 17.43 -15.52 1.98
C TYR A 23 18.39 -15.87 0.86
N VAL A 24 17.87 -16.46 -0.21
CA VAL A 24 18.60 -16.59 -1.49
C VAL A 24 18.23 -15.40 -2.35
N VAL A 25 19.19 -14.51 -2.58
CA VAL A 25 18.97 -13.29 -3.37
C VAL A 25 19.59 -13.49 -4.75
N TYR A 26 18.78 -13.34 -5.77
CA TYR A 26 19.22 -13.30 -7.16
C TYR A 26 19.13 -11.86 -7.67
N TYR A 27 20.27 -11.24 -7.89
CA TYR A 27 20.31 -9.90 -8.52
C TYR A 27 20.07 -10.06 -10.04
N ARG A 28 19.01 -9.46 -10.52
CA ARG A 28 18.63 -9.48 -11.94
C ARG A 28 19.11 -8.24 -12.70
N SER A 29 18.84 -7.08 -12.13
CA SER A 29 19.19 -5.78 -12.72
C SER A 29 19.04 -4.68 -11.68
N SER A 30 19.61 -3.53 -11.96
CA SER A 30 19.29 -2.27 -11.25
C SER A 30 18.27 -1.47 -12.05
N SER A 31 17.43 -0.70 -11.36
CA SER A 31 16.60 0.34 -11.95
C SER A 31 17.14 1.70 -11.49
N ASP A 32 17.09 2.70 -12.36
CA ASP A 32 17.36 4.08 -12.00
C ASP A 32 16.17 4.77 -11.33
N ASN A 33 15.03 4.06 -11.22
CA ASN A 33 13.77 4.52 -10.67
C ASN A 33 13.24 5.80 -11.34
N SER A 34 13.54 6.00 -12.62
CA SER A 34 13.11 7.16 -13.40
C SER A 34 11.65 7.07 -13.86
N THR A 35 10.95 5.98 -13.54
CA THR A 35 9.53 5.81 -13.86
C THR A 35 8.70 6.86 -13.13
N PRO A 36 7.84 7.64 -13.82
CA PRO A 36 6.91 8.56 -13.18
C PRO A 36 5.96 7.82 -12.24
N LEU A 37 5.58 8.48 -11.15
CA LEU A 37 4.46 8.04 -10.33
C LEU A 37 3.16 8.19 -11.12
N VAL A 38 2.14 7.41 -10.76
CA VAL A 38 0.85 7.48 -11.45
C VAL A 38 -0.30 7.73 -10.49
N ASN A 39 -1.34 8.37 -10.99
CA ASN A 39 -2.59 8.57 -10.28
C ASN A 39 -3.67 7.71 -10.94
N VAL A 40 -4.41 6.96 -10.15
CA VAL A 40 -5.45 6.07 -10.63
C VAL A 40 -6.67 6.14 -9.73
N ARG A 41 -7.85 5.92 -10.30
CA ARG A 41 -9.05 5.59 -9.54
C ARG A 41 -9.39 4.13 -9.73
N HIS A 42 -10.02 3.54 -8.73
CA HIS A 42 -10.57 2.20 -8.90
C HIS A 42 -11.86 2.00 -8.10
N MET A 43 -12.65 1.03 -8.52
CA MET A 43 -13.77 0.47 -7.79
C MET A 43 -13.49 -1.01 -7.57
N LEU A 44 -13.54 -1.48 -6.33
CA LEU A 44 -13.36 -2.89 -6.01
C LEU A 44 -14.73 -3.57 -5.88
N ALA A 45 -15.00 -4.53 -6.75
CA ALA A 45 -16.01 -5.56 -6.52
C ALA A 45 -15.33 -6.72 -5.77
N GLY A 46 -15.31 -6.64 -4.44
CA GLY A 46 -14.71 -7.64 -3.58
C GLY A 46 -15.41 -8.98 -3.70
N PHE A 47 -14.66 -10.07 -3.51
CA PHE A 47 -15.27 -11.39 -3.41
C PHE A 47 -16.11 -11.47 -2.14
N GLU A 48 -17.33 -12.02 -2.26
CA GLU A 48 -18.27 -12.21 -1.15
C GLU A 48 -18.49 -13.70 -0.92
N GLY A 49 -18.79 -14.09 0.31
CA GLY A 49 -18.92 -15.50 0.70
C GLY A 49 -17.57 -16.11 1.05
N GLY A 50 -17.23 -17.18 0.34
CA GLY A 50 -15.97 -17.90 0.54
C GLY A 50 -15.97 -18.84 1.75
N THR A 51 -15.08 -19.82 1.69
CA THR A 51 -14.83 -20.77 2.78
C THR A 51 -13.46 -20.52 3.36
N THR A 52 -13.39 -20.34 4.68
CA THR A 52 -12.12 -20.09 5.38
C THR A 52 -11.64 -21.35 6.07
N GLU A 53 -10.46 -21.83 5.67
CA GLU A 53 -9.78 -22.97 6.30
C GLU A 53 -8.34 -22.55 6.63
N ASN A 54 -7.89 -22.84 7.83
CA ASN A 54 -6.54 -22.54 8.31
C ASN A 54 -6.12 -21.07 8.11
N GLY A 55 -7.08 -20.12 8.21
CA GLY A 55 -6.83 -18.69 8.01
C GLY A 55 -6.74 -18.25 6.55
N THR A 56 -6.98 -19.13 5.59
CA THR A 56 -7.04 -18.81 4.17
C THR A 56 -8.48 -18.89 3.68
N THR A 57 -8.98 -17.82 3.08
CA THR A 57 -10.32 -17.79 2.45
C THR A 57 -10.18 -18.12 0.97
N THR A 58 -10.98 -19.08 0.53
CA THR A 58 -11.11 -19.49 -0.89
C THR A 58 -12.50 -19.17 -1.38
N TYR A 59 -12.62 -18.84 -2.65
CA TYR A 59 -13.87 -18.46 -3.30
C TYR A 59 -14.16 -19.42 -4.46
N SER A 60 -15.41 -19.82 -4.59
CA SER A 60 -15.87 -20.63 -5.71
C SER A 60 -15.85 -19.85 -7.02
N ASP A 61 -15.96 -20.57 -8.15
CA ASP A 61 -16.01 -19.93 -9.46
C ASP A 61 -17.29 -19.09 -9.62
N GLU A 62 -18.39 -19.48 -8.97
CA GLU A 62 -19.65 -18.73 -8.97
C GLU A 62 -19.51 -17.40 -8.19
N GLU A 63 -18.84 -17.41 -7.03
CA GLU A 63 -18.59 -16.20 -6.22
C GLU A 63 -17.68 -15.23 -6.97
N LYS A 64 -16.65 -15.74 -7.64
CA LYS A 64 -15.78 -14.93 -8.50
C LYS A 64 -16.51 -14.38 -9.71
N ALA A 65 -17.35 -15.19 -10.37
CA ALA A 65 -18.15 -14.76 -11.50
C ALA A 65 -19.13 -13.65 -11.11
N ALA A 66 -19.75 -13.73 -9.93
CA ALA A 66 -20.65 -12.69 -9.42
C ALA A 66 -19.92 -11.36 -9.18
N ALA A 67 -18.72 -11.40 -8.63
CA ALA A 67 -17.90 -10.19 -8.45
C ALA A 67 -17.47 -9.60 -9.81
N LYS A 68 -17.15 -10.46 -10.78
CA LYS A 68 -16.81 -10.04 -12.14
C LYS A 68 -17.98 -9.35 -12.84
N GLU A 69 -19.15 -9.95 -12.80
CA GLU A 69 -20.38 -9.39 -13.38
C GLU A 69 -20.70 -8.01 -12.76
N LYS A 70 -20.52 -7.87 -11.43
CA LYS A 70 -20.68 -6.61 -10.72
C LYS A 70 -19.71 -5.54 -11.25
N ALA A 71 -18.43 -5.89 -11.40
CA ALA A 71 -17.41 -4.98 -11.93
C ALA A 71 -17.71 -4.58 -13.39
N GLU A 72 -18.09 -5.53 -14.24
CA GLU A 72 -18.47 -5.29 -15.63
C GLU A 72 -19.70 -4.37 -15.72
N SER A 73 -20.70 -4.57 -14.85
CA SER A 73 -21.90 -3.72 -14.78
C SER A 73 -21.56 -2.29 -14.37
N TRP A 74 -20.63 -2.07 -13.44
CA TRP A 74 -20.20 -0.72 -13.04
C TRP A 74 -19.46 -0.01 -14.16
N LEU A 75 -18.55 -0.70 -14.86
CA LEU A 75 -17.85 -0.15 -16.00
C LEU A 75 -18.85 0.25 -17.10
N GLN A 76 -19.79 -0.65 -17.43
CA GLN A 76 -20.81 -0.36 -18.42
C GLN A 76 -21.72 0.82 -18.03
N THR A 77 -22.09 0.91 -16.74
CA THR A 77 -22.87 2.06 -16.23
C THR A 77 -22.13 3.37 -16.40
N TRP A 78 -20.82 3.38 -16.18
CA TRP A 78 -19.97 4.53 -16.38
C TRP A 78 -19.86 4.89 -17.87
N GLU A 79 -19.62 3.90 -18.75
CA GLU A 79 -19.50 4.08 -20.20
C GLU A 79 -20.79 4.59 -20.85
N ASP A 80 -21.94 4.11 -20.38
CA ASP A 80 -23.27 4.54 -20.86
C ASP A 80 -23.70 5.90 -20.30
N GLY A 81 -23.00 6.39 -19.27
CA GLY A 81 -23.24 7.69 -18.63
C GLY A 81 -22.38 8.82 -19.19
N ASP A 82 -21.91 9.68 -18.28
CA ASP A 82 -21.08 10.85 -18.67
C ASP A 82 -19.66 10.47 -19.06
N ALA A 83 -19.19 9.28 -18.66
CA ALA A 83 -17.87 8.73 -18.92
C ALA A 83 -16.71 9.70 -18.59
N THR A 84 -16.85 10.43 -17.47
CA THR A 84 -15.85 11.38 -16.96
C THR A 84 -15.16 10.83 -15.72
N GLU A 85 -14.04 11.43 -15.32
CA GLU A 85 -13.37 11.09 -14.05
C GLU A 85 -14.27 11.35 -12.85
N GLU A 86 -15.04 12.44 -12.87
CA GLU A 86 -15.97 12.79 -11.79
C GLU A 86 -17.10 11.77 -11.65
N SER A 87 -17.67 11.31 -12.78
CA SER A 87 -18.70 10.27 -12.74
C SER A 87 -18.15 8.92 -12.27
N PHE A 88 -16.89 8.60 -12.61
CA PHE A 88 -16.20 7.43 -12.09
C PHE A 88 -16.01 7.52 -10.57
N ALA A 89 -15.56 8.67 -10.09
CA ALA A 89 -15.39 8.92 -8.65
C ALA A 89 -16.70 8.80 -7.87
N ALA A 90 -17.81 9.29 -8.44
CA ALA A 90 -19.14 9.18 -7.85
C ALA A 90 -19.56 7.70 -7.72
N LEU A 91 -19.39 6.91 -8.78
CA LEU A 91 -19.67 5.48 -8.77
C LEU A 91 -18.78 4.73 -7.77
N ALA A 92 -17.50 5.10 -7.66
CA ALA A 92 -16.58 4.50 -6.69
C ALA A 92 -17.03 4.77 -5.25
N ASN A 93 -17.45 5.99 -4.93
CA ASN A 93 -17.99 6.35 -3.62
C ASN A 93 -19.23 5.52 -3.25
N GLU A 94 -20.07 5.24 -4.23
CA GLU A 94 -21.31 4.49 -4.00
C GLU A 94 -21.07 2.98 -3.89
N ASN A 95 -20.31 2.42 -4.82
CA ASN A 95 -20.32 0.99 -5.09
C ASN A 95 -19.07 0.25 -4.58
N SER A 96 -17.90 0.88 -4.52
CA SER A 96 -16.66 0.20 -4.17
C SER A 96 -16.69 -0.44 -2.78
N THR A 97 -16.12 -1.63 -2.66
CA THR A 97 -15.90 -2.29 -1.37
C THR A 97 -14.53 -1.97 -0.76
N ASP A 98 -13.67 -1.24 -1.49
CA ASP A 98 -12.37 -0.80 -0.96
C ASP A 98 -12.54 0.34 0.04
N THR A 99 -12.39 0.03 1.32
CA THR A 99 -12.53 1.01 2.42
C THR A 99 -11.42 2.05 2.44
N GLY A 100 -10.28 1.77 1.80
CA GLY A 100 -9.11 2.65 1.78
C GLY A 100 -9.29 3.85 0.85
N SER A 101 -10.01 3.68 -0.26
CA SER A 101 -10.17 4.73 -1.27
C SER A 101 -11.62 5.10 -1.59
N LYS A 102 -12.59 4.28 -1.16
CA LYS A 102 -14.02 4.48 -1.47
C LYS A 102 -14.47 5.92 -1.23
N THR A 103 -14.17 6.49 -0.06
CA THR A 103 -14.62 7.83 0.35
C THR A 103 -13.92 8.97 -0.38
N ASN A 104 -12.87 8.66 -1.15
CA ASN A 104 -12.12 9.59 -1.99
C ASN A 104 -12.33 9.32 -3.50
N GLY A 105 -13.47 8.74 -3.87
CA GLY A 105 -13.77 8.42 -5.27
C GLY A 105 -12.84 7.37 -5.86
N GLY A 106 -12.35 6.45 -5.04
CA GLY A 106 -11.45 5.39 -5.46
C GLY A 106 -10.03 5.86 -5.81
N LEU A 107 -9.62 7.07 -5.44
CA LEU A 107 -8.34 7.67 -5.84
C LEU A 107 -7.16 7.12 -5.04
N TYR A 108 -6.14 6.69 -5.76
CA TYR A 108 -4.77 6.49 -5.29
C TYR A 108 -3.85 7.44 -6.04
N GLU A 109 -3.20 8.33 -5.30
CA GLU A 109 -2.23 9.29 -5.86
C GLU A 109 -0.81 8.81 -5.63
N ASN A 110 0.07 9.17 -6.55
CA ASN A 110 1.50 8.92 -6.46
C ASN A 110 1.86 7.43 -6.25
N VAL A 111 1.13 6.56 -6.95
CA VAL A 111 1.43 5.13 -6.95
C VAL A 111 2.79 4.91 -7.62
N TYR A 112 3.67 4.18 -6.96
CA TYR A 112 5.00 3.84 -7.48
C TYR A 112 5.09 2.37 -7.89
N PRO A 113 6.03 2.00 -8.78
CA PRO A 113 6.22 0.62 -9.23
C PRO A 113 6.46 -0.35 -8.07
N GLY A 114 5.63 -1.38 -7.98
CA GLY A 114 5.72 -2.41 -6.93
C GLY A 114 4.96 -2.12 -5.65
N GLN A 115 4.29 -0.99 -5.53
CA GLN A 115 3.47 -0.64 -4.37
C GLN A 115 2.21 -1.50 -4.26
N MET A 116 1.58 -1.78 -5.39
CA MET A 116 0.31 -2.50 -5.47
C MET A 116 0.54 -3.98 -5.80
N VAL A 117 -0.49 -4.81 -5.58
CA VAL A 117 -0.47 -6.21 -6.02
C VAL A 117 -0.20 -6.32 -7.52
N SER A 118 0.48 -7.39 -7.93
CA SER A 118 1.10 -7.48 -9.25
C SER A 118 0.17 -7.17 -10.43
N ALA A 119 -1.06 -7.68 -10.42
CA ALA A 119 -2.00 -7.45 -11.52
C ALA A 119 -2.42 -5.97 -11.62
N PHE A 120 -2.72 -5.33 -10.48
CA PHE A 120 -3.03 -3.90 -10.39
C PHE A 120 -1.83 -3.05 -10.82
N ASN A 121 -0.65 -3.37 -10.28
CA ASN A 121 0.60 -2.68 -10.61
C ASN A 121 0.89 -2.75 -12.13
N ASN A 122 0.80 -3.94 -12.73
CA ASN A 122 1.08 -4.11 -14.16
C ASN A 122 0.11 -3.32 -15.03
N TRP A 123 -1.15 -3.21 -14.60
CA TRP A 123 -2.12 -2.38 -15.30
C TRP A 123 -1.75 -0.89 -15.23
N CYS A 124 -1.35 -0.39 -14.06
CA CYS A 124 -0.97 1.01 -13.85
C CYS A 124 0.26 1.42 -14.67
N PHE A 125 1.23 0.52 -14.81
CA PHE A 125 2.53 0.80 -15.43
C PHE A 125 2.68 0.20 -16.84
N ASP A 126 1.56 -0.06 -17.53
CA ASP A 126 1.61 -0.40 -18.96
C ASP A 126 2.08 0.83 -19.75
N GLU A 127 3.11 0.64 -20.58
CA GLU A 127 3.76 1.72 -21.36
C GLU A 127 2.81 2.46 -22.30
N ASN A 128 1.70 1.83 -22.68
CA ASN A 128 0.72 2.42 -23.59
C ASN A 128 -0.43 3.13 -22.86
N ARG A 129 -0.43 3.11 -21.51
CA ARG A 129 -1.50 3.67 -20.70
C ARG A 129 -1.61 5.19 -20.87
N LYS A 130 -2.84 5.67 -21.07
CA LYS A 130 -3.16 7.08 -21.24
C LYS A 130 -4.23 7.52 -20.25
N ALA A 131 -4.23 8.78 -19.90
CA ALA A 131 -5.29 9.38 -19.10
C ALA A 131 -6.66 9.11 -19.72
N GLY A 132 -7.60 8.67 -18.91
CA GLY A 132 -8.93 8.25 -19.32
C GLY A 132 -9.06 6.76 -19.68
N ASP A 133 -7.96 6.01 -19.77
CA ASP A 133 -8.03 4.57 -20.01
C ASP A 133 -8.69 3.86 -18.82
N THR A 134 -9.56 2.89 -19.15
CA THR A 134 -10.25 2.05 -18.19
C THR A 134 -9.96 0.57 -18.43
N GLY A 135 -10.29 -0.26 -17.47
CA GLY A 135 -10.17 -1.71 -17.58
C GLY A 135 -10.58 -2.44 -16.31
N ILE A 136 -10.65 -3.75 -16.40
CA ILE A 136 -10.96 -4.61 -15.25
C ILE A 136 -9.77 -5.49 -14.95
N VAL A 137 -9.36 -5.52 -13.67
CA VAL A 137 -8.21 -6.29 -13.18
C VAL A 137 -8.65 -7.22 -12.07
N GLU A 138 -8.34 -8.51 -12.21
CA GLU A 138 -8.55 -9.50 -11.16
C GLU A 138 -7.35 -9.53 -10.20
N THR A 139 -7.64 -9.54 -8.91
CA THR A 139 -6.68 -9.73 -7.83
C THR A 139 -7.20 -10.75 -6.81
N SER A 140 -6.42 -11.01 -5.76
CA SER A 140 -6.88 -11.84 -4.63
C SER A 140 -8.03 -11.21 -3.82
N TYR A 141 -8.30 -9.93 -3.99
CA TYR A 141 -9.36 -9.20 -3.28
C TYR A 141 -10.69 -9.17 -4.03
N GLY A 142 -10.67 -9.35 -5.34
CA GLY A 142 -11.83 -9.21 -6.22
C GLY A 142 -11.44 -8.64 -7.58
N TYR A 143 -12.43 -8.10 -8.26
CA TYR A 143 -12.28 -7.42 -9.55
C TYR A 143 -12.24 -5.90 -9.33
N HIS A 144 -11.19 -5.27 -9.82
CA HIS A 144 -11.02 -3.82 -9.78
C HIS A 144 -11.41 -3.24 -11.14
N VAL A 145 -12.39 -2.36 -11.16
CA VAL A 145 -12.60 -1.45 -12.31
C VAL A 145 -11.61 -0.32 -12.13
N MET A 146 -10.77 -0.11 -13.12
CA MET A 146 -9.66 0.83 -13.11
C MET A 146 -9.94 2.03 -14.00
N TYR A 147 -9.50 3.20 -13.58
CA TYR A 147 -9.47 4.43 -14.38
C TYR A 147 -8.09 5.09 -14.21
N PHE A 148 -7.40 5.34 -15.31
CA PHE A 148 -6.09 5.97 -15.27
C PHE A 148 -6.23 7.50 -15.31
N VAL A 149 -5.92 8.17 -14.21
CA VAL A 149 -6.00 9.63 -14.12
C VAL A 149 -4.83 10.27 -14.87
N GLY A 150 -3.63 9.72 -14.73
CA GLY A 150 -2.44 10.22 -15.42
C GLY A 150 -1.14 9.90 -14.69
N GLN A 151 -0.06 10.39 -15.29
CA GLN A 151 1.26 10.35 -14.67
C GLN A 151 1.48 11.62 -13.84
N SER A 152 2.22 11.48 -12.75
CA SER A 152 2.74 12.60 -11.96
C SER A 152 3.99 13.18 -12.64
N ASP A 153 4.30 14.44 -12.36
CA ASP A 153 5.58 15.04 -12.74
C ASP A 153 6.75 14.48 -11.89
N GLU A 154 6.45 13.87 -10.75
CA GLU A 154 7.42 13.27 -9.83
C GLU A 154 7.75 11.84 -10.27
N THR A 155 9.04 11.51 -10.31
CA THR A 155 9.52 10.13 -10.53
C THR A 155 9.63 9.36 -9.23
N TYR A 156 9.63 8.03 -9.32
CA TYR A 156 9.84 7.17 -8.15
C TYR A 156 11.18 7.46 -7.46
N ARG A 157 12.22 7.83 -8.22
CA ARG A 157 13.50 8.26 -7.67
C ARG A 157 13.40 9.51 -6.82
N GLU A 158 12.70 10.52 -7.32
CA GLU A 158 12.49 11.78 -6.58
C GLU A 158 11.68 11.54 -5.32
N TYR A 159 10.64 10.72 -5.40
CA TYR A 159 9.86 10.29 -4.23
C TYR A 159 10.72 9.62 -3.17
N LEU A 160 11.60 8.67 -3.55
CA LEU A 160 12.50 8.01 -2.62
C LEU A 160 13.48 8.99 -1.96
N VAL A 161 14.13 9.86 -2.75
CA VAL A 161 15.07 10.87 -2.24
C VAL A 161 14.36 11.84 -1.29
N LYS A 162 13.17 12.29 -1.63
CA LYS A 162 12.39 13.19 -0.78
C LYS A 162 12.01 12.54 0.55
N ASN A 163 11.62 11.26 0.54
CA ASN A 163 11.30 10.53 1.77
C ASN A 163 12.54 10.34 2.65
N ASP A 164 13.68 9.99 2.06
CA ASP A 164 14.95 9.83 2.78
C ASP A 164 15.37 11.14 3.44
N LEU A 165 15.38 12.24 2.69
CA LEU A 165 15.72 13.58 3.21
C LEU A 165 14.77 14.01 4.32
N THR A 166 13.46 13.80 4.15
CA THR A 166 12.46 14.15 5.18
C THR A 166 12.68 13.34 6.46
N SER A 167 13.02 12.06 6.33
CA SER A 167 13.32 11.18 7.48
C SER A 167 14.60 11.60 8.20
N GLU A 168 15.64 11.96 7.46
CA GLU A 168 16.91 12.45 8.01
C GLU A 168 16.70 13.78 8.75
N ASP A 169 16.03 14.75 8.15
CA ASP A 169 15.70 16.04 8.74
C ASP A 169 14.90 15.88 10.03
N TYR A 170 13.88 15.02 10.03
CA TYR A 170 13.11 14.72 11.24
C TYR A 170 13.99 14.11 12.34
N THR A 171 14.83 13.15 11.99
CA THR A 171 15.73 12.49 12.94
C THR A 171 16.72 13.48 13.54
N ASN A 172 17.32 14.35 12.73
CA ASN A 172 18.24 15.37 13.17
C ASN A 172 17.56 16.40 14.08
N TRP A 173 16.36 16.85 13.71
CA TRP A 173 15.56 17.75 14.53
C TRP A 173 15.19 17.11 15.88
N TYR A 174 14.72 15.86 15.87
CA TYR A 174 14.34 15.13 17.08
C TYR A 174 15.52 14.94 18.02
N ASN A 175 16.67 14.50 17.51
CA ASN A 175 17.89 14.33 18.31
C ASN A 175 18.37 15.66 18.89
N ALA A 176 18.37 16.73 18.10
CA ALA A 176 18.73 18.07 18.59
C ALA A 176 17.77 18.56 19.69
N LEU A 177 16.46 18.23 19.58
CA LEU A 177 15.48 18.55 20.62
C LEU A 177 15.74 17.75 21.91
N VAL A 178 16.01 16.45 21.79
CA VAL A 178 16.32 15.58 22.94
C VAL A 178 17.59 16.04 23.65
N ASP A 179 18.63 16.36 22.89
CA ASP A 179 19.90 16.87 23.43
C ASP A 179 19.73 18.22 24.14
N ALA A 180 18.88 19.10 23.61
CA ALA A 180 18.60 20.41 24.19
C ALA A 180 17.72 20.34 25.47
N LEU A 181 16.98 19.28 25.66
CA LEU A 181 16.09 19.14 26.82
C LEU A 181 16.80 18.75 28.13
N ASP A 182 18.10 18.42 28.09
CA ASP A 182 18.93 18.02 29.26
C ASP A 182 18.09 17.19 30.27
N MET A 183 17.43 16.15 29.78
CA MET A 183 16.56 15.31 30.58
C MET A 183 17.44 14.43 31.46
N THR A 184 17.85 14.94 32.61
CA THR A 184 18.29 14.11 33.71
C THR A 184 17.08 13.28 34.13
N VAL A 185 17.09 12.00 33.81
CA VAL A 185 16.08 11.05 34.33
C VAL A 185 16.30 11.02 35.85
N GLY A 186 15.51 11.78 36.58
CA GLY A 186 15.46 11.70 38.02
C GLY A 186 15.00 10.32 38.46
N ASP A 187 15.03 10.07 39.76
CA ASP A 187 14.55 8.83 40.35
C ASP A 187 13.17 8.44 39.76
N THR A 188 13.14 7.40 38.95
CA THR A 188 11.94 6.87 38.29
C THR A 188 11.12 5.96 39.21
N SER A 189 11.50 5.82 40.49
CA SER A 189 10.85 4.92 41.46
C SER A 189 9.35 5.21 41.69
N TYR A 190 8.88 6.42 41.34
CA TYR A 190 7.45 6.78 41.44
C TYR A 190 6.70 6.70 40.10
N ILE A 191 7.34 6.36 39.00
CA ILE A 191 6.63 6.14 37.75
C ILE A 191 5.84 4.85 37.90
N ARG A 192 4.55 4.99 38.18
CA ARG A 192 3.67 3.84 38.21
C ARG A 192 3.58 3.28 36.80
N THR A 193 3.86 1.98 36.68
CA THR A 193 3.87 1.21 35.43
C THR A 193 2.51 1.17 34.70
N ASN A 194 1.50 1.87 35.17
CA ASN A 194 0.15 1.90 34.64
C ASN A 194 -0.17 3.17 33.81
N LEU A 195 0.81 4.02 33.54
CA LEU A 195 0.59 5.16 32.64
C LEU A 195 0.68 4.66 31.19
N VAL A 196 -0.40 4.03 30.73
CA VAL A 196 -0.58 3.77 29.30
C VAL A 196 -0.88 5.12 28.66
N MET A 197 0.09 5.69 27.99
CA MET A 197 -0.17 6.82 27.10
C MET A 197 -1.08 6.32 25.99
N LYS A 198 -2.35 6.69 26.01
CA LYS A 198 -3.20 6.55 24.83
C LYS A 198 -2.69 7.58 23.81
N ALA A 199 -2.07 7.07 22.74
CA ALA A 199 -1.92 7.88 21.54
C ALA A 199 -3.32 8.21 21.02
N ASN A 200 -3.60 9.48 20.86
CA ASN A 200 -4.79 9.96 20.16
C ASN A 200 -4.57 9.80 18.66
#